data_f2f2b0288524227abf2af86c6e12fee6
#
_entry.id   f2f2b0288524227abf2af86c6e12fee6
#
_cell.length_a   1.000
_cell.length_b   1.000
_cell.length_c   1.000
_cell.angle_alpha   90.00
_cell.angle_beta   90.00
_cell.angle_gamma   90.00
#
_symmetry.space_group_name_H-M   'P 1'
#
loop_
_entity.id
_entity.type
_entity.pdbx_description
1 polymer ?
#
loop_
_entity_poly.entity_id
_entity_poly.type
_entity_poly.pdbx_seq_one_letter_code
_entity_poly.pdbx_strand_id
1 'polypeptide(L)'
;LEQAGCDLERLMYIQASSVEFVLETVEELLGATEDQLVFIWDSLALTPSISDVEGDFNPQSSMAVKARILAKGMSKLIIPIADKQATFLVLNQLKTNIPSGPNARIVAMTTPYMTPGGKAMHYSYSLRIWLTGRKAKSSFIEDEKGFRIGSEVKVKLEKSRFGTQGRSCAFRILWGNEVGIRDEESWFDAIKGSAALTSAGAWYTLKTEDGYEKKFQPSKWADIIHEDAEFKEKVIAIMDEEIIQKFDKRQGDAKDFYEDPADLTVPVKA
;
A
#
# COMPACT_ATOMS: atom_id res chain seq x y z
N LEU A 1 -11.64 14.45 -7.98
CA LEU A 1 -10.16 14.46 -7.92
C LEU A 1 -9.67 15.80 -7.38
N GLU A 2 -10.10 16.93 -7.92
CA GLU A 2 -9.74 18.27 -7.43
C GLU A 2 -10.06 18.46 -5.94
N GLN A 3 -11.26 18.06 -5.49
CA GLN A 3 -11.66 18.07 -4.07
C GLN A 3 -10.77 17.21 -3.15
N ALA A 4 -10.07 16.25 -3.72
CA ALA A 4 -9.10 15.43 -3.02
C ALA A 4 -7.65 15.96 -3.12
N GLY A 5 -7.48 17.17 -3.65
CA GLY A 5 -6.18 17.83 -3.77
C GLY A 5 -5.33 17.41 -4.97
N CYS A 6 -5.92 16.75 -5.97
CA CYS A 6 -5.20 16.42 -7.19
C CYS A 6 -4.98 17.67 -8.06
N ASP A 7 -3.76 17.86 -8.53
CA ASP A 7 -3.42 18.83 -9.54
C ASP A 7 -3.88 18.32 -10.92
N LEU A 8 -4.94 18.91 -11.45
CA LEU A 8 -5.54 18.47 -12.72
C LEU A 8 -4.70 18.83 -13.94
N GLU A 9 -3.81 19.80 -13.87
CA GLU A 9 -2.90 20.16 -14.99
C GLU A 9 -1.83 19.08 -15.21
N ARG A 10 -1.51 18.33 -14.16
CA ARG A 10 -0.56 17.23 -14.21
C ARG A 10 -1.22 15.86 -14.33
N LEU A 11 -2.54 15.82 -14.48
CA LEU A 11 -3.31 14.60 -14.54
C LEU A 11 -3.77 14.31 -15.97
N MET A 12 -3.31 13.16 -16.53
CA MET A 12 -3.88 12.62 -17.74
C MET A 12 -4.94 11.57 -17.37
N TYR A 13 -6.21 11.83 -17.68
CA TYR A 13 -7.30 10.90 -17.46
C TYR A 13 -7.61 10.12 -18.74
N ILE A 14 -7.56 8.79 -18.66
CA ILE A 14 -7.83 7.90 -19.79
C ILE A 14 -8.92 6.90 -19.40
N GLN A 15 -9.99 6.84 -20.17
CA GLN A 15 -11.03 5.83 -20.00
C GLN A 15 -10.64 4.56 -20.74
N ALA A 16 -10.25 3.53 -19.99
CA ALA A 16 -9.80 2.27 -20.55
C ALA A 16 -10.98 1.35 -20.90
N SER A 17 -10.99 0.82 -22.13
CA SER A 17 -12.01 -0.12 -22.62
C SER A 17 -11.70 -1.58 -22.26
N SER A 18 -10.42 -1.92 -22.13
CA SER A 18 -9.97 -3.29 -21.88
C SER A 18 -8.64 -3.34 -21.12
N VAL A 19 -8.30 -4.53 -20.60
CA VAL A 19 -7.00 -4.80 -19.97
C VAL A 19 -5.86 -4.60 -20.97
N GLU A 20 -6.05 -5.06 -22.21
CA GLU A 20 -5.06 -4.92 -23.28
C GLU A 20 -4.77 -3.45 -23.54
N PHE A 21 -5.82 -2.63 -23.67
CA PHE A 21 -5.69 -1.20 -23.87
C PHE A 21 -4.87 -0.52 -22.74
N VAL A 22 -5.13 -0.87 -21.47
CA VAL A 22 -4.35 -0.33 -20.33
C VAL A 22 -2.88 -0.68 -20.48
N LEU A 23 -2.55 -1.95 -20.76
CA LEU A 23 -1.17 -2.43 -20.84
C LEU A 23 -0.42 -1.78 -22.00
N GLU A 24 -1.06 -1.63 -23.18
CA GLU A 24 -0.52 -0.97 -24.36
C GLU A 24 -0.29 0.52 -24.10
N THR A 25 -1.26 1.21 -23.49
CA THR A 25 -1.13 2.63 -23.13
C THR A 25 0.03 2.87 -22.17
N VAL A 26 0.19 2.03 -21.14
CA VAL A 26 1.33 2.13 -20.22
C VAL A 26 2.65 1.95 -20.95
N GLU A 27 2.74 0.98 -21.85
CA GLU A 27 3.93 0.74 -22.67
C GLU A 27 4.28 1.93 -23.55
N GLU A 28 3.27 2.46 -24.28
CA GLU A 28 3.46 3.62 -25.17
C GLU A 28 3.92 4.86 -24.39
N LEU A 29 3.30 5.16 -23.26
CA LEU A 29 3.66 6.32 -22.46
C LEU A 29 5.06 6.18 -21.85
N LEU A 30 5.47 4.98 -21.41
CA LEU A 30 6.83 4.73 -20.96
C LEU A 30 7.88 4.97 -22.05
N GLY A 31 7.52 4.75 -23.31
CA GLY A 31 8.39 5.02 -24.47
C GLY A 31 8.34 6.47 -24.98
N ALA A 32 7.31 7.23 -24.63
CA ALA A 32 7.04 8.55 -25.20
C ALA A 32 7.72 9.70 -24.47
N THR A 33 8.11 9.54 -23.18
CA THR A 33 8.70 10.61 -22.37
C THR A 33 9.83 10.09 -21.50
N GLU A 34 10.71 11.01 -21.11
CA GLU A 34 11.75 10.80 -20.10
C GLU A 34 11.30 11.26 -18.72
N ASP A 35 10.10 11.81 -18.59
CA ASP A 35 9.57 12.26 -17.31
C ASP A 35 9.23 11.07 -16.40
N GLN A 36 9.29 11.30 -15.10
CA GLN A 36 8.85 10.30 -14.13
C GLN A 36 7.33 10.18 -14.13
N LEU A 37 6.83 8.97 -14.41
CA LEU A 37 5.41 8.70 -14.52
C LEU A 37 4.87 7.92 -13.32
N VAL A 38 3.65 8.28 -12.91
CA VAL A 38 2.83 7.51 -11.97
C VAL A 38 1.57 7.07 -12.68
N PHE A 39 1.44 5.77 -12.90
CA PHE A 39 0.22 5.17 -13.46
C PHE A 39 -0.69 4.70 -12.34
N ILE A 40 -1.97 5.03 -12.42
CA ILE A 40 -3.01 4.56 -11.50
C ILE A 40 -4.11 3.88 -12.29
N TRP A 41 -4.25 2.58 -12.10
CA TRP A 41 -5.30 1.79 -12.74
C TRP A 41 -6.43 1.50 -11.75
N ASP A 42 -7.56 2.16 -11.90
CA ASP A 42 -8.79 1.97 -11.12
C ASP A 42 -9.92 1.43 -12.02
N SER A 43 -10.19 0.15 -11.96
CA SER A 43 -9.56 -0.95 -11.23
C SER A 43 -9.39 -2.19 -12.11
N LEU A 44 -8.39 -2.97 -11.84
CA LEU A 44 -8.14 -4.23 -12.55
C LEU A 44 -9.34 -5.18 -12.47
N ALA A 45 -10.03 -5.24 -11.32
CA ALA A 45 -11.15 -6.15 -11.13
C ALA A 45 -12.29 -5.92 -12.13
N LEU A 46 -12.57 -4.64 -12.46
CA LEU A 46 -13.71 -4.24 -13.29
C LEU A 46 -13.35 -4.06 -14.77
N THR A 47 -12.07 -3.90 -15.11
CA THR A 47 -11.66 -3.76 -16.51
C THR A 47 -11.81 -5.12 -17.22
N PRO A 48 -12.62 -5.25 -18.28
CA PRO A 48 -12.76 -6.50 -19.02
C PRO A 48 -11.54 -6.75 -19.91
N SER A 49 -11.35 -7.97 -20.41
CA SER A 49 -10.49 -8.24 -21.57
C SER A 49 -11.27 -7.96 -22.87
N ILE A 50 -10.58 -7.81 -24.01
CA ILE A 50 -11.24 -7.69 -25.32
C ILE A 50 -12.17 -8.87 -25.55
N SER A 51 -11.72 -10.07 -25.22
CA SER A 51 -12.54 -11.29 -25.35
C SER A 51 -13.78 -11.29 -24.45
N ASP A 52 -13.76 -10.58 -23.31
CA ASP A 52 -14.95 -10.41 -22.47
C ASP A 52 -15.93 -9.39 -23.06
N VAL A 53 -15.43 -8.37 -23.77
CA VAL A 53 -16.26 -7.34 -24.41
C VAL A 53 -16.95 -7.89 -25.68
N GLU A 54 -16.23 -8.67 -26.48
CA GLU A 54 -16.70 -9.23 -27.76
C GLU A 54 -17.44 -10.55 -27.62
N GLY A 55 -17.27 -11.23 -26.45
CA GLY A 55 -17.87 -12.53 -26.18
C GLY A 55 -19.30 -12.48 -25.67
N ASP A 56 -19.93 -13.65 -25.64
CA ASP A 56 -21.23 -13.83 -25.01
C ASP A 56 -21.15 -13.75 -23.49
N PHE A 57 -22.28 -13.50 -22.84
CA PHE A 57 -22.38 -13.50 -21.35
C PHE A 57 -22.15 -14.88 -20.69
N ASN A 58 -21.51 -15.82 -21.37
CA ASN A 58 -21.16 -17.12 -20.81
C ASN A 58 -19.85 -17.04 -20.01
N PRO A 59 -19.89 -17.17 -18.67
CA PRO A 59 -18.70 -17.00 -17.83
C PRO A 59 -17.63 -18.09 -18.03
N GLN A 60 -17.94 -19.19 -18.70
CA GLN A 60 -16.98 -20.28 -18.93
C GLN A 60 -16.03 -20.02 -20.09
N SER A 61 -16.42 -19.17 -21.05
CA SER A 61 -15.64 -18.92 -22.28
C SER A 61 -14.39 -18.06 -22.04
N SER A 62 -14.39 -17.18 -21.04
CA SER A 62 -13.32 -16.22 -20.76
C SER A 62 -12.47 -16.54 -19.51
N MET A 63 -12.76 -17.64 -18.83
CA MET A 63 -11.99 -18.05 -17.66
C MET A 63 -10.49 -18.21 -18.00
N ALA A 64 -9.64 -17.54 -17.26
CA ALA A 64 -8.20 -17.50 -17.42
C ALA A 64 -7.64 -16.68 -18.62
N VAL A 65 -8.44 -16.18 -19.55
CA VAL A 65 -7.95 -15.32 -20.64
C VAL A 65 -7.32 -14.06 -20.07
N LYS A 66 -8.05 -13.32 -19.25
CA LYS A 66 -7.58 -12.12 -18.55
C LYS A 66 -6.30 -12.38 -17.74
N ALA A 67 -6.20 -13.51 -17.02
CA ALA A 67 -5.02 -13.85 -16.26
C ALA A 67 -3.78 -14.09 -17.15
N ARG A 68 -3.96 -14.66 -18.35
CA ARG A 68 -2.87 -14.86 -19.32
C ARG A 68 -2.42 -13.55 -19.94
N ILE A 69 -3.35 -12.65 -20.27
CA ILE A 69 -3.06 -11.31 -20.78
C ILE A 69 -2.24 -10.53 -19.75
N LEU A 70 -2.69 -10.52 -18.51
CA LEU A 70 -1.98 -9.87 -17.39
C LEU A 70 -0.59 -10.45 -17.18
N ALA A 71 -0.44 -11.78 -17.24
CA ALA A 71 0.86 -12.43 -17.12
C ALA A 71 1.83 -11.97 -18.20
N LYS A 72 1.39 -11.94 -19.45
CA LYS A 72 2.19 -11.47 -20.59
C LYS A 72 2.51 -9.99 -20.48
N GLY A 73 1.51 -9.16 -20.17
CA GLY A 73 1.68 -7.71 -20.03
C GLY A 73 2.65 -7.34 -18.90
N MET A 74 2.50 -7.94 -17.71
CA MET A 74 3.41 -7.68 -16.60
C MET A 74 4.84 -8.11 -16.91
N SER A 75 5.04 -9.27 -17.56
CA SER A 75 6.37 -9.70 -18.00
C SER A 75 7.02 -8.72 -18.97
N LYS A 76 6.24 -8.06 -19.81
CA LYS A 76 6.72 -7.07 -20.77
C LYS A 76 7.03 -5.72 -20.13
N LEU A 77 6.22 -5.30 -19.14
CA LEU A 77 6.28 -3.95 -18.56
C LEU A 77 7.25 -3.82 -17.37
N ILE A 78 7.62 -4.91 -16.70
CA ILE A 78 8.46 -4.83 -15.47
C ILE A 78 9.79 -4.12 -15.73
N ILE A 79 10.48 -4.44 -16.83
CA ILE A 79 11.77 -3.81 -17.16
C ILE A 79 11.58 -2.34 -17.55
N PRO A 80 10.70 -1.96 -18.50
CA PRO A 80 10.45 -0.55 -18.81
C PRO A 80 10.03 0.31 -17.63
N ILE A 81 9.17 -0.23 -16.74
CA ILE A 81 8.77 0.47 -15.50
C ILE A 81 9.98 0.74 -14.60
N ALA A 82 10.87 -0.24 -14.45
CA ALA A 82 12.07 -0.11 -13.63
C ALA A 82 13.08 0.88 -14.24
N ASP A 83 13.35 0.77 -15.55
CA ASP A 83 14.29 1.64 -16.26
C ASP A 83 13.88 3.11 -16.24
N LYS A 84 12.59 3.37 -16.35
CA LYS A 84 12.01 4.73 -16.28
C LYS A 84 11.72 5.19 -14.84
N GLN A 85 12.02 4.37 -13.83
CA GLN A 85 11.69 4.65 -12.42
C GLN A 85 10.20 5.01 -12.23
N ALA A 86 9.33 4.47 -13.07
CA ALA A 86 7.90 4.73 -13.02
C ALA A 86 7.24 3.94 -11.88
N THR A 87 6.14 4.48 -11.37
CA THR A 87 5.31 3.81 -10.37
C THR A 87 4.01 3.35 -11.01
N PHE A 88 3.67 2.07 -10.87
CA PHE A 88 2.40 1.52 -11.36
C PHE A 88 1.54 1.03 -10.19
N LEU A 89 0.53 1.82 -9.84
CA LEU A 89 -0.47 1.52 -8.82
C LEU A 89 -1.67 0.83 -9.48
N VAL A 90 -1.96 -0.38 -9.04
CA VAL A 90 -3.09 -1.18 -9.55
C VAL A 90 -4.09 -1.40 -8.42
N LEU A 91 -5.24 -0.73 -8.50
CA LEU A 91 -6.34 -0.97 -7.57
C LEU A 91 -7.03 -2.27 -7.93
N ASN A 92 -7.33 -3.08 -6.91
CA ASN A 92 -7.99 -4.36 -7.09
C ASN A 92 -8.99 -4.62 -5.95
N GLN A 93 -9.87 -5.60 -6.13
CA GLN A 93 -10.87 -5.95 -5.14
C GLN A 93 -10.49 -7.26 -4.45
N LEU A 94 -10.68 -7.31 -3.13
CA LEU A 94 -10.64 -8.55 -2.38
C LEU A 94 -11.96 -9.29 -2.56
N LYS A 95 -11.90 -10.54 -3.01
CA LYS A 95 -13.04 -11.46 -3.09
C LYS A 95 -12.88 -12.56 -2.04
N THR A 96 -13.97 -12.96 -1.44
CA THR A 96 -13.97 -14.14 -0.56
C THR A 96 -13.54 -15.36 -1.37
N ASN A 97 -12.56 -16.08 -0.84
CA ASN A 97 -12.17 -17.35 -1.42
C ASN A 97 -13.19 -18.41 -1.01
N ILE A 98 -13.84 -19.05 -1.99
CA ILE A 98 -14.78 -20.14 -1.78
C ILE A 98 -14.13 -21.41 -2.35
N PRO A 99 -13.28 -22.07 -1.57
CA PRO A 99 -12.60 -23.27 -2.04
C PRO A 99 -13.55 -24.45 -2.10
N SER A 100 -13.25 -25.39 -2.99
CA SER A 100 -13.97 -26.66 -3.15
C SER A 100 -13.04 -27.84 -2.86
N GLY A 101 -13.63 -29.00 -2.58
CA GLY A 101 -12.90 -30.25 -2.35
C GLY A 101 -12.59 -30.55 -0.88
N PRO A 102 -11.85 -31.64 -0.61
CA PRO A 102 -11.68 -32.22 0.75
C PRO A 102 -11.05 -31.24 1.76
N ASN A 103 -10.18 -30.34 1.30
CA ASN A 103 -9.46 -29.39 2.15
C ASN A 103 -10.09 -27.98 2.16
N ALA A 104 -11.31 -27.83 1.64
CA ALA A 104 -11.96 -26.52 1.48
C ALA A 104 -11.99 -25.70 2.78
N ARG A 105 -12.28 -26.32 3.92
CA ARG A 105 -12.32 -25.66 5.21
C ARG A 105 -10.95 -25.10 5.63
N ILE A 106 -9.88 -25.86 5.43
CA ILE A 106 -8.51 -25.43 5.76
C ILE A 106 -8.10 -24.27 4.85
N VAL A 107 -8.35 -24.40 3.55
CA VAL A 107 -8.04 -23.35 2.57
C VAL A 107 -8.83 -22.06 2.85
N ALA A 108 -10.11 -22.15 3.21
CA ALA A 108 -10.91 -21.01 3.61
C ALA A 108 -10.36 -20.29 4.86
N MET A 109 -9.80 -21.03 5.81
CA MET A 109 -9.20 -20.45 7.02
C MET A 109 -7.83 -19.84 6.77
N THR A 110 -7.00 -20.48 5.94
CA THR A 110 -5.62 -20.04 5.67
C THR A 110 -5.53 -18.98 4.59
N THR A 111 -6.43 -19.01 3.60
CA THR A 111 -6.48 -18.08 2.47
C THR A 111 -7.91 -17.59 2.26
N PRO A 112 -8.46 -16.79 3.19
CA PRO A 112 -9.87 -16.36 3.16
C PRO A 112 -10.20 -15.43 2.01
N TYR A 113 -9.20 -14.77 1.44
CA TYR A 113 -9.38 -13.80 0.37
C TYR A 113 -8.50 -14.11 -0.84
N MET A 114 -9.03 -13.77 -2.00
CA MET A 114 -8.33 -13.81 -3.28
C MET A 114 -8.58 -12.52 -4.06
N THR A 115 -7.73 -12.26 -5.04
CA THR A 115 -7.89 -11.11 -5.94
C THR A 115 -7.94 -11.57 -7.39
N PRO A 116 -8.72 -10.91 -8.24
CA PRO A 116 -8.65 -11.08 -9.69
C PRO A 116 -7.24 -10.85 -10.24
N GLY A 117 -6.93 -11.46 -11.39
CA GLY A 117 -5.67 -11.29 -12.09
C GLY A 117 -4.71 -12.48 -12.06
N GLY A 118 -5.02 -13.49 -11.25
CA GLY A 118 -4.25 -14.75 -11.22
C GLY A 118 -2.91 -14.64 -10.49
N LYS A 119 -2.15 -15.74 -10.52
CA LYS A 119 -0.86 -15.85 -9.80
C LYS A 119 0.23 -14.94 -10.37
N ALA A 120 0.21 -14.63 -11.67
CA ALA A 120 1.20 -13.76 -12.28
C ALA A 120 1.23 -12.37 -11.64
N MET A 121 0.07 -11.79 -11.37
CA MET A 121 -0.03 -10.51 -10.66
C MET A 121 0.60 -10.60 -9.27
N HIS A 122 0.36 -11.70 -8.54
CA HIS A 122 0.95 -11.90 -7.21
C HIS A 122 2.49 -11.91 -7.24
N TYR A 123 3.09 -12.47 -8.30
CA TYR A 123 4.56 -12.47 -8.46
C TYR A 123 5.12 -11.13 -8.93
N SER A 124 4.36 -10.36 -9.69
CA SER A 124 4.81 -9.08 -10.27
C SER A 124 4.88 -7.95 -9.25
N TYR A 125 4.01 -7.91 -8.25
CA TYR A 125 4.00 -6.82 -7.25
C TYR A 125 5.30 -6.73 -6.46
N SER A 126 5.82 -5.52 -6.33
CA SER A 126 6.82 -5.18 -5.33
C SER A 126 6.20 -5.02 -3.94
N LEU A 127 5.06 -4.33 -3.90
CA LEU A 127 4.23 -4.16 -2.71
C LEU A 127 2.81 -4.65 -3.00
N ARG A 128 2.19 -5.26 -2.00
CA ARG A 128 0.76 -5.57 -1.99
C ARG A 128 0.17 -5.09 -0.69
N ILE A 129 -0.72 -4.12 -0.79
CA ILE A 129 -1.33 -3.43 0.34
C ILE A 129 -2.81 -3.81 0.37
N TRP A 130 -3.27 -4.30 1.52
CA TRP A 130 -4.69 -4.56 1.77
C TRP A 130 -5.27 -3.42 2.59
N LEU A 131 -6.34 -2.83 2.06
CA LEU A 131 -7.16 -1.85 2.74
C LEU A 131 -8.45 -2.54 3.17
N THR A 132 -8.71 -2.62 4.46
CA THR A 132 -9.89 -3.26 5.01
C THR A 132 -10.63 -2.30 5.93
N GLY A 133 -11.92 -2.08 5.65
CA GLY A 133 -12.81 -1.35 6.54
C GLY A 133 -13.39 -2.28 7.61
N ARG A 134 -13.46 -1.85 8.86
CA ARG A 134 -14.21 -2.54 9.89
C ARG A 134 -15.71 -2.20 9.74
N LYS A 135 -16.57 -3.21 9.83
CA LYS A 135 -18.03 -3.04 9.84
C LYS A 135 -18.59 -2.68 11.22
N ALA A 136 -17.76 -2.63 12.24
CA ALA A 136 -18.17 -2.28 13.60
C ALA A 136 -18.49 -0.78 13.70
N LYS A 137 -19.52 -0.43 14.45
CA LYS A 137 -19.89 0.98 14.72
C LYS A 137 -18.71 1.78 15.28
N SER A 138 -17.83 1.15 16.07
CA SER A 138 -16.63 1.78 16.60
C SER A 138 -15.60 2.24 15.57
N SER A 139 -15.76 1.83 14.32
CA SER A 139 -14.90 2.26 13.20
C SER A 139 -15.54 3.39 12.38
N PHE A 140 -16.75 3.79 12.71
CA PHE A 140 -17.43 4.90 12.06
C PHE A 140 -17.07 6.19 12.78
N ILE A 141 -16.84 7.23 12.01
CA ILE A 141 -16.65 8.58 12.50
C ILE A 141 -17.96 9.30 12.24
N GLU A 142 -18.57 9.80 13.30
CA GLU A 142 -19.86 10.47 13.24
C GLU A 142 -19.68 11.94 13.66
N ASP A 143 -20.47 12.83 13.07
CA ASP A 143 -20.57 14.23 13.49
C ASP A 143 -21.38 14.38 14.77
N GLU A 144 -21.50 15.61 15.27
CA GLU A 144 -22.30 15.95 16.47
C GLU A 144 -23.79 15.58 16.34
N LYS A 145 -24.28 15.41 15.11
CA LYS A 145 -25.67 15.03 14.81
C LYS A 145 -25.86 13.53 14.60
N GLY A 146 -24.77 12.75 14.70
CA GLY A 146 -24.77 11.31 14.50
C GLY A 146 -24.74 10.87 13.02
N PHE A 147 -24.44 11.78 12.09
CA PHE A 147 -24.22 11.41 10.69
C PHE A 147 -22.80 10.88 10.50
N ARG A 148 -22.69 9.78 9.76
CA ARG A 148 -21.41 9.20 9.46
C ARG A 148 -20.65 10.06 8.45
N ILE A 149 -19.53 10.62 8.88
CA ILE A 149 -18.65 11.49 8.10
C ILE A 149 -17.32 10.86 7.76
N GLY A 150 -17.07 9.64 8.22
CA GLY A 150 -15.82 8.96 7.95
C GLY A 150 -15.79 7.51 8.40
N SER A 151 -14.64 6.88 8.22
CA SER A 151 -14.36 5.56 8.78
C SER A 151 -12.86 5.32 8.97
N GLU A 152 -12.57 4.47 9.94
CA GLU A 152 -11.23 3.90 10.12
C GLU A 152 -10.98 2.80 9.09
N VAL A 153 -9.83 2.87 8.44
CA VAL A 153 -9.33 1.88 7.49
C VAL A 153 -8.10 1.22 8.09
N LYS A 154 -8.11 -0.10 8.15
CA LYS A 154 -6.93 -0.88 8.51
C LYS A 154 -6.14 -1.21 7.26
N VAL A 155 -4.85 -0.90 7.30
CA VAL A 155 -3.87 -1.22 6.24
C VAL A 155 -3.04 -2.39 6.69
N LYS A 156 -2.82 -3.34 5.80
CA LYS A 156 -1.87 -4.44 5.99
C LYS A 156 -0.97 -4.56 4.78
N LEU A 157 0.33 -4.56 5.00
CA LEU A 157 1.32 -4.87 3.98
C LEU A 157 1.39 -6.39 3.80
N GLU A 158 0.58 -6.90 2.86
CA GLU A 158 0.44 -8.34 2.63
C GLU A 158 1.68 -8.95 1.98
N LYS A 159 2.31 -8.21 1.06
CA LYS A 159 3.57 -8.58 0.42
C LYS A 159 4.48 -7.38 0.32
N SER A 160 5.75 -7.59 0.57
CA SER A 160 6.82 -6.62 0.30
C SER A 160 8.08 -7.35 -0.14
N ARG A 161 8.73 -6.81 -1.17
CA ARG A 161 10.10 -7.20 -1.56
C ARG A 161 11.16 -6.47 -0.74
N PHE A 162 10.75 -5.50 0.08
CA PHE A 162 11.64 -4.65 0.89
C PHE A 162 11.74 -5.10 2.36
N GLY A 163 11.38 -6.37 2.67
CA GLY A 163 11.59 -6.95 3.99
C GLY A 163 10.60 -6.51 5.10
N THR A 164 9.55 -5.79 4.78
CA THR A 164 8.59 -5.23 5.76
C THR A 164 7.23 -5.91 5.77
N GLN A 165 7.14 -7.11 5.17
CA GLN A 165 5.88 -7.86 5.05
C GLN A 165 5.22 -8.13 6.39
N GLY A 166 3.89 -8.08 6.44
CA GLY A 166 3.07 -8.38 7.60
C GLY A 166 2.76 -7.19 8.51
N ARG A 167 3.39 -6.04 8.29
CA ARG A 167 3.08 -4.82 9.05
C ARG A 167 1.67 -4.33 8.79
N SER A 168 1.09 -3.69 9.79
CA SER A 168 -0.22 -3.07 9.68
C SER A 168 -0.29 -1.78 10.47
N CYS A 169 -1.07 -0.83 9.95
CA CYS A 169 -1.47 0.40 10.62
C CYS A 169 -2.96 0.63 10.38
N ALA A 170 -3.49 1.67 10.99
CA ALA A 170 -4.83 2.15 10.71
C ALA A 170 -4.78 3.67 10.56
N PHE A 171 -5.65 4.22 9.72
CA PHE A 171 -5.87 5.64 9.59
C PHE A 171 -7.34 5.92 9.31
N ARG A 172 -7.74 7.18 9.44
CA ARG A 172 -9.11 7.61 9.22
C ARG A 172 -9.25 8.29 7.87
N ILE A 173 -10.34 7.98 7.17
CA ILE A 173 -10.76 8.68 5.96
C ILE A 173 -12.03 9.44 6.29
N LEU A 174 -12.03 10.74 6.04
CA LEU A 174 -13.21 11.61 6.17
C LEU A 174 -13.80 11.90 4.79
N TRP A 175 -15.13 11.93 4.74
CA TRP A 175 -15.93 12.38 3.61
C TRP A 175 -17.08 13.23 4.15
N GLY A 176 -17.15 14.41 3.87
CA GLY A 176 -18.13 15.35 4.39
C GLY A 176 -17.66 16.75 4.07
N ASN A 177 -17.74 17.65 5.03
CA ASN A 177 -17.22 19.00 4.88
C ASN A 177 -15.69 19.04 4.83
N GLU A 178 -15.04 18.07 5.46
CA GLU A 178 -13.59 17.88 5.44
C GLU A 178 -13.26 16.54 4.78
N VAL A 179 -12.94 16.57 3.49
CA VAL A 179 -12.52 15.38 2.76
C VAL A 179 -11.02 15.20 2.94
N GLY A 180 -10.60 14.00 3.34
CA GLY A 180 -9.16 13.71 3.43
C GLY A 180 -8.81 12.50 4.28
N ILE A 181 -7.52 12.24 4.33
CA ILE A 181 -6.92 11.22 5.18
C ILE A 181 -6.48 11.90 6.47
N ARG A 182 -6.86 11.30 7.60
CA ARG A 182 -6.43 11.69 8.94
C ARG A 182 -5.58 10.56 9.50
N ASP A 183 -4.28 10.64 9.30
CA ASP A 183 -3.31 9.64 9.76
C ASP A 183 -2.54 10.06 11.02
N GLU A 184 -2.61 11.31 11.43
CA GLU A 184 -1.89 11.89 12.56
C GLU A 184 -2.16 11.14 13.87
N GLU A 185 -3.38 10.62 14.04
CA GLU A 185 -3.71 9.82 15.23
C GLU A 185 -2.94 8.50 15.25
N SER A 186 -2.68 7.92 14.08
CA SER A 186 -1.86 6.70 13.96
C SER A 186 -0.40 6.94 14.30
N TRP A 187 0.09 8.17 14.14
CA TRP A 187 1.46 8.55 14.51
C TRP A 187 1.70 8.44 16.00
N PHE A 188 0.71 8.82 16.81
CA PHE A 188 0.80 8.66 18.26
C PHE A 188 0.94 7.18 18.66
N ASP A 189 0.14 6.31 18.06
CA ASP A 189 0.24 4.87 18.30
C ASP A 189 1.58 4.29 17.82
N ALA A 190 2.12 4.81 16.74
CA ALA A 190 3.40 4.38 16.20
C ALA A 190 4.58 4.70 17.13
N ILE A 191 4.58 5.89 17.77
CA ILE A 191 5.67 6.32 18.64
C ILE A 191 5.49 5.93 20.12
N LYS A 192 4.39 5.32 20.51
CA LYS A 192 4.15 4.90 21.92
C LYS A 192 5.23 4.01 22.51
N GLY A 193 5.96 3.28 21.69
CA GLY A 193 7.08 2.43 22.11
C GLY A 193 8.45 3.09 21.99
N SER A 194 8.52 4.35 21.58
CA SER A 194 9.76 5.11 21.48
C SER A 194 10.32 5.48 22.84
N ALA A 195 11.66 5.49 22.95
CA ALA A 195 12.35 6.00 24.13
C ALA A 195 12.12 7.52 24.32
N ALA A 196 11.81 8.24 23.23
CA ALA A 196 11.52 9.66 23.25
C ALA A 196 10.14 9.99 23.87
N LEU A 197 9.24 9.01 24.03
CA LEU A 197 7.90 9.21 24.56
C LEU A 197 7.70 8.47 25.89
N THR A 198 7.59 9.23 26.97
CA THR A 198 7.34 8.69 28.31
C THR A 198 5.92 8.99 28.77
N SER A 199 5.33 8.09 29.57
CA SER A 199 3.98 8.27 30.10
C SER A 199 3.98 8.31 31.63
N ALA A 200 3.18 9.22 32.19
CA ALA A 200 2.97 9.33 33.63
C ALA A 200 1.48 9.60 33.89
N GLY A 201 0.74 8.55 34.26
CA GLY A 201 -0.71 8.60 34.42
C GLY A 201 -1.43 8.95 33.10
N ALA A 202 -2.20 10.03 33.10
CA ALA A 202 -2.92 10.50 31.91
C ALA A 202 -2.07 11.41 30.99
N TRP A 203 -0.83 11.62 31.30
CA TRP A 203 0.06 12.53 30.61
C TRP A 203 1.17 11.80 29.89
N TYR A 204 1.54 12.32 28.72
CA TYR A 204 2.71 11.94 27.95
C TYR A 204 3.70 13.08 27.87
N THR A 205 4.98 12.76 27.83
CA THR A 205 6.06 13.73 27.64
C THR A 205 6.91 13.24 26.46
N LEU A 206 6.97 14.05 25.40
CA LEU A 206 7.90 13.87 24.30
C LEU A 206 9.19 14.59 24.68
N LYS A 207 10.31 13.86 24.65
CA LYS A 207 11.63 14.40 24.93
C LYS A 207 12.63 13.88 23.90
N THR A 208 13.29 14.79 23.20
CA THR A 208 14.27 14.48 22.18
C THR A 208 15.70 14.77 22.66
N GLU A 209 16.70 14.19 21.98
CA GLU A 209 18.11 14.32 22.37
C GLU A 209 18.64 15.76 22.29
N ASP A 210 18.06 16.59 21.44
CA ASP A 210 18.39 18.01 21.27
C ASP A 210 17.84 18.92 22.37
N GLY A 211 17.18 18.31 23.40
CA GLY A 211 16.67 19.03 24.58
C GLY A 211 15.23 19.54 24.44
N TYR A 212 14.54 19.24 23.32
CA TYR A 212 13.13 19.58 23.24
C TYR A 212 12.31 18.71 24.20
N GLU A 213 11.39 19.32 24.95
CA GLU A 213 10.51 18.64 25.89
C GLU A 213 9.10 19.24 25.85
N LYS A 214 8.09 18.40 25.59
CA LYS A 214 6.69 18.83 25.62
C LYS A 214 5.80 17.80 26.29
N LYS A 215 5.01 18.26 27.29
CA LYS A 215 4.04 17.46 28.01
C LYS A 215 2.65 17.70 27.46
N PHE A 216 1.89 16.63 27.21
CA PHE A 216 0.55 16.70 26.64
C PHE A 216 -0.35 15.55 27.09
N GLN A 217 -1.66 15.70 26.83
CA GLN A 217 -2.63 14.61 27.00
C GLN A 217 -2.99 14.03 25.62
N PRO A 218 -3.26 12.70 25.51
CA PRO A 218 -3.64 12.07 24.24
C PRO A 218 -4.84 12.72 23.54
N SER A 219 -5.79 13.24 24.32
CA SER A 219 -6.98 13.95 23.77
C SER A 219 -6.62 15.25 23.02
N LYS A 220 -5.44 15.81 23.26
CA LYS A 220 -4.95 17.03 22.60
C LYS A 220 -3.94 16.74 21.47
N TRP A 221 -3.71 15.49 21.16
CA TRP A 221 -2.72 15.10 20.17
C TRP A 221 -2.97 15.72 18.79
N ALA A 222 -4.19 15.59 18.26
CA ALA A 222 -4.53 16.12 16.94
C ALA A 222 -4.38 17.65 16.90
N ASP A 223 -4.86 18.35 17.94
CA ASP A 223 -4.74 19.80 18.03
C ASP A 223 -3.26 20.23 17.98
N ILE A 224 -2.41 19.59 18.79
CA ILE A 224 -0.98 19.91 18.89
C ILE A 224 -0.24 19.65 17.58
N ILE A 225 -0.50 18.54 16.92
CA ILE A 225 0.14 18.21 15.62
C ILE A 225 -0.21 19.24 14.54
N HIS A 226 -1.41 19.84 14.60
CA HIS A 226 -1.82 20.86 13.65
C HIS A 226 -1.33 22.26 14.00
N GLU A 227 -1.25 22.58 15.28
CA GLU A 227 -0.96 23.94 15.76
C GLU A 227 0.54 24.18 16.00
N ASP A 228 1.30 23.13 16.33
CA ASP A 228 2.72 23.21 16.70
C ASP A 228 3.59 22.51 15.66
N ALA A 229 4.15 23.32 14.74
CA ALA A 229 5.00 22.81 13.66
C ALA A 229 6.28 22.14 14.18
N GLU A 230 6.89 22.68 15.26
CA GLU A 230 8.10 22.10 15.85
C GLU A 230 7.81 20.73 16.44
N PHE A 231 6.71 20.60 17.20
CA PHE A 231 6.29 19.32 17.74
C PHE A 231 6.05 18.28 16.62
N LYS A 232 5.37 18.69 15.56
CA LYS A 232 5.12 17.84 14.38
C LYS A 232 6.42 17.36 13.74
N GLU A 233 7.38 18.24 13.52
CA GLU A 233 8.69 17.89 12.96
C GLU A 233 9.45 16.88 13.84
N LYS A 234 9.44 17.06 15.18
CA LYS A 234 10.06 16.10 16.10
C LYS A 234 9.40 14.73 16.03
N VAL A 235 8.06 14.68 15.97
CA VAL A 235 7.32 13.42 15.84
C VAL A 235 7.67 12.72 14.51
N ILE A 236 7.72 13.45 13.40
CA ILE A 236 8.11 12.90 12.09
C ILE A 236 9.53 12.34 12.15
N ALA A 237 10.48 13.09 12.72
CA ALA A 237 11.87 12.63 12.86
C ALA A 237 11.99 11.32 13.66
N ILE A 238 11.23 11.18 14.76
CA ILE A 238 11.19 9.95 15.55
C ILE A 238 10.60 8.79 14.71
N MET A 239 9.52 9.04 13.98
CA MET A 239 8.92 8.01 13.13
C MET A 239 9.89 7.58 12.02
N ASP A 240 10.58 8.52 11.38
CA ASP A 240 11.57 8.23 10.35
C ASP A 240 12.70 7.37 10.91
N GLU A 241 13.27 7.73 12.04
CA GLU A 241 14.38 7.01 12.63
C GLU A 241 13.98 5.64 13.19
N GLU A 242 12.94 5.58 14.00
CA GLU A 242 12.61 4.37 14.75
C GLU A 242 11.72 3.39 13.98
N ILE A 243 10.95 3.86 12.97
CA ILE A 243 9.98 3.04 12.27
C ILE A 243 10.39 2.80 10.82
N ILE A 244 10.75 3.84 10.09
CA ILE A 244 11.09 3.76 8.66
C ILE A 244 12.53 3.29 8.49
N GLN A 245 13.51 4.03 8.99
CA GLN A 245 14.94 3.74 8.84
C GLN A 245 15.43 2.55 9.69
N LYS A 246 14.66 2.10 10.66
CA LYS A 246 14.98 0.89 11.44
C LYS A 246 15.21 -0.34 10.56
N PHE A 247 14.71 -0.33 9.33
CA PHE A 247 14.89 -1.40 8.34
C PHE A 247 16.05 -1.13 7.40
N ASP A 248 16.38 0.12 7.12
CA ASP A 248 17.56 0.48 6.31
C ASP A 248 18.86 0.13 7.06
N LYS A 249 18.89 0.33 8.38
CA LYS A 249 20.01 -0.10 9.24
C LYS A 249 20.15 -1.63 9.35
N ARG A 250 19.14 -2.42 8.95
CA ARG A 250 19.22 -3.88 8.86
C ARG A 250 19.73 -4.39 7.51
N GLN A 251 19.83 -3.55 6.51
CA GLN A 251 20.69 -3.76 5.39
C GLN A 251 22.13 -3.46 5.88
N GLY A 252 22.60 -4.32 6.81
CA GLY A 252 24.01 -4.37 7.16
C GLY A 252 24.79 -4.34 5.87
N ASP A 253 25.92 -3.67 5.83
CA ASP A 253 26.71 -3.49 4.63
C ASP A 253 26.66 -4.75 3.83
N ALA A 254 26.17 -4.70 2.58
CA ALA A 254 26.07 -5.86 1.72
C ALA A 254 27.44 -6.57 1.57
N LYS A 255 28.51 -5.90 1.96
CA LYS A 255 29.86 -6.42 2.13
C LYS A 255 30.00 -7.44 3.25
N ASP A 256 29.17 -7.43 4.30
CA ASP A 256 29.22 -8.40 5.39
C ASP A 256 28.56 -9.74 5.04
N PHE A 257 27.84 -9.83 3.92
CA PHE A 257 27.16 -11.04 3.45
C PHE A 257 27.81 -11.68 2.23
N TYR A 258 28.76 -11.03 1.59
CA TYR A 258 29.58 -11.61 0.53
C TYR A 258 30.96 -11.83 1.10
N GLU A 259 31.17 -13.01 1.69
CA GLU A 259 32.53 -13.59 1.76
C GLU A 259 33.12 -13.57 0.35
N ASP A 260 34.38 -13.22 0.26
CA ASP A 260 35.15 -13.05 -0.96
C ASP A 260 34.82 -14.16 -2.01
N PRO A 261 34.50 -13.81 -3.28
CA PRO A 261 34.25 -14.80 -4.33
C PRO A 261 35.33 -15.87 -4.48
N ALA A 262 36.51 -15.68 -3.87
CA ALA A 262 37.58 -16.65 -3.82
C ALA A 262 37.26 -17.90 -2.96
N ASP A 263 36.28 -17.85 -2.05
CA ASP A 263 35.90 -18.97 -1.19
C ASP A 263 34.82 -19.89 -1.80
N LEU A 264 34.32 -19.59 -3.00
CA LEU A 264 33.39 -20.44 -3.74
C LEU A 264 34.09 -21.43 -4.68
N THR A 265 35.22 -21.97 -4.30
CA THR A 265 35.81 -23.14 -5.00
C THR A 265 35.00 -24.39 -4.63
N VAL A 266 33.97 -24.68 -5.44
CA VAL A 266 33.27 -25.97 -5.41
C VAL A 266 34.29 -27.05 -5.80
N PRO A 267 34.59 -28.08 -4.97
CA PRO A 267 35.44 -29.16 -5.36
C PRO A 267 34.79 -29.94 -6.50
N VAL A 268 35.37 -29.88 -7.69
CA VAL A 268 35.01 -30.75 -8.81
C VAL A 268 35.38 -32.15 -8.38
N LYS A 269 34.39 -32.98 -8.08
CA LYS A 269 34.61 -34.42 -7.91
C LYS A 269 34.97 -35.01 -9.28
N ALA A 270 36.18 -35.59 -9.33
CA ALA A 270 36.66 -36.41 -10.42
C ALA A 270 35.86 -37.74 -10.55
#